data_0c1f8c66e7d7faba02d5c8c96bb660b9
#
_entry.id   0c1f8c66e7d7faba02d5c8c96bb660b9
#
_cell.length_a   1.000
_cell.length_b   1.000
_cell.length_c   1.000
_cell.angle_alpha   90.00
_cell.angle_beta   90.00
_cell.angle_gamma   90.00
#
_symmetry.space_group_name_H-M   'P 1'
#
loop_
_entity.id
_entity.type
_entity.pdbx_description
1 polymer ?
#
loop_
_entity_poly.entity_id
_entity_poly.type
_entity_poly.pdbx_seq_one_letter_code
_entity_poly.pdbx_strand_id
1 'polypeptide(L)'
;AAIETCDKLMKEPDSPILGLHLEGHYLNRAKAGAQMPEWIKNPDPNEYIPLVEKSSCIARWDAAPELPGALQFGKYCASKGILPSIAHTCAEYTDVVAAFNAGYTHVTHFYNAMPGFHNKREYKYEGTVESVYLIDDMTIECVADGIHVPPTILRMAYKIKGVERMALITDALAVAAIEGDASAFDPRVVVEDGVCKLSDRSA
;
A
#
# COMPACT_ATOMS: atom_id res chain seq x y z
N ALA A 1 13.22 -15.27 0.41
CA ALA A 1 14.10 -14.45 1.26
C ALA A 1 13.29 -13.65 2.29
N ALA A 2 12.47 -12.62 1.93
CA ALA A 2 11.79 -11.75 2.91
C ALA A 2 10.95 -12.52 3.94
N ILE A 3 10.12 -13.46 3.50
CA ILE A 3 9.30 -14.31 4.38
C ILE A 3 10.19 -15.09 5.38
N GLU A 4 11.26 -15.72 4.93
CA GLU A 4 12.17 -16.49 5.77
C GLU A 4 12.90 -15.62 6.79
N THR A 5 13.29 -14.41 6.38
CA THR A 5 13.91 -13.42 7.27
C THR A 5 12.92 -12.97 8.33
N CYS A 6 11.69 -12.63 7.93
CA CYS A 6 10.64 -12.22 8.87
C CYS A 6 10.33 -13.34 9.87
N ASP A 7 10.11 -14.58 9.41
CA ASP A 7 9.88 -15.75 10.26
C ASP A 7 10.98 -15.97 11.30
N LYS A 8 12.24 -15.72 10.92
CA LYS A 8 13.39 -15.82 11.82
C LYS A 8 13.33 -14.69 12.86
N LEU A 9 13.22 -13.44 12.40
CA LEU A 9 13.29 -12.27 13.27
C LEU A 9 12.11 -12.19 14.25
N MET A 10 10.91 -12.61 13.84
CA MET A 10 9.74 -12.65 14.72
C MET A 10 9.90 -13.61 15.91
N LYS A 11 10.79 -14.61 15.79
CA LYS A 11 11.06 -15.60 16.84
C LYS A 11 12.15 -15.17 17.82
N GLU A 12 12.83 -14.07 17.55
CA GLU A 12 13.84 -13.54 18.45
C GLU A 12 13.18 -12.98 19.71
N PRO A 13 13.79 -13.16 20.90
CA PRO A 13 13.29 -12.55 22.13
C PRO A 13 13.15 -11.04 21.98
N ASP A 14 12.04 -10.48 22.45
CA ASP A 14 11.73 -9.04 22.41
C ASP A 14 11.69 -8.43 21.00
N SER A 15 11.44 -9.25 19.97
CA SER A 15 11.31 -8.75 18.60
C SER A 15 10.16 -7.75 18.48
N PRO A 16 10.38 -6.55 17.91
CA PRO A 16 9.32 -5.59 17.65
C PRO A 16 8.51 -5.92 16.38
N ILE A 17 8.87 -6.99 15.66
CA ILE A 17 8.27 -7.33 14.37
C ILE A 17 6.94 -8.02 14.60
N LEU A 18 5.85 -7.41 14.14
CA LEU A 18 4.48 -7.95 14.26
C LEU A 18 4.12 -8.86 13.06
N GLY A 19 4.78 -8.70 11.94
CA GLY A 19 4.53 -9.44 10.72
C GLY A 19 5.12 -8.78 9.50
N LEU A 20 4.93 -9.42 8.36
CA LEU A 20 5.38 -8.95 7.06
C LEU A 20 4.23 -8.25 6.31
N HIS A 21 4.45 -7.03 5.92
CA HIS A 21 3.65 -6.32 4.94
C HIS A 21 4.25 -6.52 3.54
N LEU A 22 3.49 -7.08 2.62
CA LEU A 22 3.86 -7.23 1.22
C LEU A 22 3.19 -6.13 0.39
N GLU A 23 3.97 -5.16 -0.07
CA GLU A 23 3.53 -4.13 -0.99
C GLU A 23 3.76 -4.59 -2.44
N GLY A 24 2.73 -5.12 -3.04
CA GLY A 24 2.81 -5.66 -4.41
C GLY A 24 3.02 -7.19 -4.43
N HIS A 25 3.18 -7.77 -5.57
CA HIS A 25 3.33 -7.27 -6.97
C HIS A 25 2.00 -6.93 -7.68
N TYR A 26 0.86 -7.07 -7.04
CA TYR A 26 -0.49 -7.01 -7.60
C TYR A 26 -1.02 -5.57 -7.67
N LEU A 27 -0.24 -4.69 -8.30
CA LEU A 27 -0.46 -3.26 -8.37
C LEU A 27 -0.88 -2.82 -9.77
N ASN A 28 -1.47 -1.63 -9.89
CA ASN A 28 -1.77 -1.05 -11.19
C ASN A 28 -0.51 -0.37 -11.78
N ARG A 29 -0.10 -0.76 -12.97
CA ARG A 29 1.09 -0.19 -13.64
C ARG A 29 1.03 1.33 -13.83
N ALA A 30 -0.17 1.90 -14.02
CA ALA A 30 -0.33 3.35 -14.13
C ALA A 30 -0.07 4.09 -12.81
N LYS A 31 0.01 3.36 -11.71
CA LYS A 31 0.27 3.86 -10.36
C LYS A 31 1.49 3.19 -9.72
N ALA A 32 2.45 2.77 -10.54
CA ALA A 32 3.63 2.04 -10.07
C ALA A 32 4.43 2.79 -8.99
N GLY A 33 4.47 4.14 -9.03
CA GLY A 33 5.34 4.89 -8.13
C GLY A 33 6.79 4.44 -8.29
N ALA A 34 7.47 4.17 -7.20
CA ALA A 34 8.85 3.68 -7.21
C ALA A 34 8.98 2.16 -7.48
N GLN A 35 7.87 1.42 -7.57
CA GLN A 35 7.90 -0.02 -7.88
C GLN A 35 8.43 -0.27 -9.30
N MET A 36 9.09 -1.41 -9.51
CA MET A 36 9.60 -1.83 -10.82
C MET A 36 8.44 -2.31 -11.70
N PRO A 37 8.10 -1.61 -12.81
CA PRO A 37 6.93 -1.94 -13.61
C PRO A 37 6.93 -3.36 -14.20
N GLU A 38 8.12 -3.94 -14.45
CA GLU A 38 8.27 -5.31 -14.95
C GLU A 38 7.84 -6.38 -13.95
N TRP A 39 7.79 -6.08 -12.65
CA TRP A 39 7.34 -7.01 -11.62
C TRP A 39 5.86 -6.89 -11.29
N ILE A 40 5.22 -5.80 -11.77
CA ILE A 40 3.80 -5.57 -11.54
C ILE A 40 2.96 -6.50 -12.42
N LYS A 41 2.01 -7.20 -11.81
CA LYS A 41 1.17 -8.21 -12.45
C LYS A 41 -0.19 -8.34 -11.75
N ASN A 42 -1.09 -9.10 -12.37
CA ASN A 42 -2.36 -9.47 -11.75
C ASN A 42 -2.15 -10.57 -10.69
N PRO A 43 -3.01 -10.64 -9.65
CA PRO A 43 -3.01 -11.74 -8.69
C PRO A 43 -3.16 -13.10 -9.36
N ASP A 44 -2.25 -14.04 -9.04
CA ASP A 44 -2.28 -15.42 -9.52
C ASP A 44 -2.38 -16.39 -8.33
N PRO A 45 -3.45 -17.21 -8.23
CA PRO A 45 -3.59 -18.21 -7.17
C PRO A 45 -2.44 -19.22 -7.10
N ASN A 46 -1.85 -19.56 -8.24
CA ASN A 46 -0.70 -20.47 -8.29
C ASN A 46 0.56 -19.86 -7.65
N GLU A 47 0.57 -18.57 -7.42
CA GLU A 47 1.67 -17.86 -6.80
C GLU A 47 1.37 -17.49 -5.35
N TYR A 48 0.24 -16.80 -5.07
CA TYR A 48 0.00 -16.32 -3.72
C TYR A 48 -0.40 -17.42 -2.73
N ILE A 49 -1.10 -18.48 -3.18
CA ILE A 49 -1.47 -19.58 -2.29
C ILE A 49 -0.25 -20.27 -1.69
N PRO A 50 0.74 -20.75 -2.48
CA PRO A 50 1.93 -21.36 -1.92
C PRO A 50 2.76 -20.42 -1.01
N LEU A 51 2.75 -19.10 -1.26
CA LEU A 51 3.44 -18.15 -0.41
C LEU A 51 2.77 -18.02 0.96
N VAL A 52 1.44 -17.93 0.99
CA VAL A 52 0.66 -17.87 2.23
C VAL A 52 0.77 -19.18 3.02
N GLU A 53 0.75 -20.32 2.35
CA GLU A 53 0.86 -21.63 3.01
C GLU A 53 2.26 -21.92 3.58
N LYS A 54 3.28 -21.22 3.07
CA LYS A 54 4.67 -21.39 3.51
C LYS A 54 4.93 -20.80 4.90
N SER A 55 4.21 -19.75 5.30
CA SER A 55 4.49 -19.00 6.52
C SER A 55 3.26 -18.23 7.02
N SER A 56 3.15 -18.12 8.34
CA SER A 56 2.14 -17.28 9.00
C SER A 56 2.62 -15.85 9.26
N CYS A 57 3.82 -15.45 8.80
CA CYS A 57 4.34 -14.12 9.08
C CYS A 57 3.70 -13.02 8.23
N ILE A 58 3.02 -13.36 7.13
CA ILE A 58 2.37 -12.36 6.28
C ILE A 58 1.15 -11.82 7.03
N ALA A 59 1.23 -10.59 7.50
CA ALA A 59 0.16 -9.92 8.23
C ALA A 59 -0.74 -9.08 7.31
N ARG A 60 -0.14 -8.48 6.26
CA ARG A 60 -0.84 -7.63 5.31
C ARG A 60 -0.28 -7.83 3.90
N TRP A 61 -1.16 -7.72 2.89
CA TRP A 61 -0.76 -7.78 1.50
C TRP A 61 -1.57 -6.82 0.64
N ASP A 62 -0.88 -5.97 -0.11
CA ASP A 62 -1.49 -4.95 -0.94
C ASP A 62 -1.89 -5.47 -2.31
N ALA A 63 -3.00 -4.93 -2.82
CA ALA A 63 -3.36 -5.08 -4.22
C ALA A 63 -4.21 -3.90 -4.72
N ALA A 64 -4.16 -3.67 -6.03
CA ALA A 64 -5.08 -2.80 -6.74
C ALA A 64 -6.38 -3.60 -7.03
N PRO A 65 -7.51 -3.22 -6.42
CA PRO A 65 -8.71 -4.07 -6.42
C PRO A 65 -9.41 -4.17 -7.78
N GLU A 66 -9.17 -3.23 -8.68
CA GLU A 66 -9.70 -3.23 -10.04
C GLU A 66 -9.03 -4.24 -10.97
N LEU A 67 -7.92 -4.86 -10.54
CA LEU A 67 -7.21 -5.84 -11.35
C LEU A 67 -7.98 -7.17 -11.46
N PRO A 68 -7.88 -7.86 -12.61
CA PRO A 68 -8.40 -9.22 -12.73
C PRO A 68 -7.85 -10.15 -11.64
N GLY A 69 -8.74 -10.84 -10.92
CA GLY A 69 -8.37 -11.74 -9.83
C GLY A 69 -8.20 -11.10 -8.46
N ALA A 70 -8.17 -9.75 -8.36
CA ALA A 70 -7.90 -9.07 -7.09
C ALA A 70 -8.99 -9.31 -6.03
N LEU A 71 -10.25 -9.40 -6.41
CA LEU A 71 -11.33 -9.69 -5.46
C LEU A 71 -11.24 -11.11 -4.88
N GLN A 72 -10.83 -12.10 -5.70
CA GLN A 72 -10.57 -13.46 -5.22
C GLN A 72 -9.37 -13.50 -4.27
N PHE A 73 -8.31 -12.78 -4.62
CA PHE A 73 -7.14 -12.62 -3.79
C PHE A 73 -7.51 -12.02 -2.41
N GLY A 74 -8.28 -10.93 -2.38
CA GLY A 74 -8.75 -10.30 -1.14
C GLY A 74 -9.52 -11.27 -0.25
N LYS A 75 -10.51 -11.99 -0.81
CA LYS A 75 -11.27 -13.02 -0.09
C LYS A 75 -10.37 -14.12 0.46
N TYR A 76 -9.38 -14.57 -0.30
CA TYR A 76 -8.43 -15.58 0.15
C TYR A 76 -7.58 -15.07 1.31
N CYS A 77 -6.96 -13.89 1.18
CA CYS A 77 -6.18 -13.27 2.26
C CYS A 77 -7.01 -13.13 3.55
N ALA A 78 -8.21 -12.54 3.46
CA ALA A 78 -9.09 -12.39 4.61
C ALA A 78 -9.44 -13.73 5.26
N SER A 79 -9.68 -14.78 4.47
CA SER A 79 -9.94 -16.13 4.99
C SER A 79 -8.76 -16.77 5.73
N LYS A 80 -7.56 -16.27 5.51
CA LYS A 80 -6.31 -16.70 6.16
C LYS A 80 -5.87 -15.78 7.30
N GLY A 81 -6.67 -14.76 7.64
CA GLY A 81 -6.33 -13.76 8.66
C GLY A 81 -5.28 -12.74 8.20
N ILE A 82 -4.99 -12.69 6.90
CA ILE A 82 -4.13 -11.68 6.30
C ILE A 82 -4.99 -10.49 5.90
N LEU A 83 -4.59 -9.27 6.26
CA LEU A 83 -5.28 -8.04 5.88
C LEU A 83 -4.99 -7.69 4.42
N PRO A 84 -5.94 -7.87 3.49
CA PRO A 84 -5.78 -7.32 2.15
C PRO A 84 -5.97 -5.80 2.22
N SER A 85 -5.05 -5.05 1.62
CA SER A 85 -5.07 -3.59 1.62
C SER A 85 -5.07 -3.02 0.20
N ILE A 86 -5.75 -1.91 0.01
CA ILE A 86 -5.79 -1.20 -1.27
C ILE A 86 -4.54 -0.34 -1.39
N ALA A 87 -3.77 -0.52 -2.47
CA ALA A 87 -2.60 0.30 -2.78
C ALA A 87 -2.37 0.39 -4.29
N HIS A 88 -1.64 1.43 -4.72
CA HIS A 88 -1.18 1.60 -6.12
C HIS A 88 -2.28 1.29 -7.14
N THR A 89 -3.39 1.99 -7.06
CA THR A 89 -4.66 1.64 -7.70
C THR A 89 -5.19 2.79 -8.56
N CYS A 90 -6.00 2.44 -9.55
CA CYS A 90 -6.87 3.36 -10.28
C CYS A 90 -8.35 3.14 -9.95
N ALA A 91 -8.66 2.44 -8.86
CA ALA A 91 -10.02 2.09 -8.45
C ALA A 91 -10.90 3.33 -8.24
N GLU A 92 -12.14 3.21 -8.67
CA GLU A 92 -13.23 4.16 -8.43
C GLU A 92 -14.22 3.59 -7.42
N TYR A 93 -15.31 4.28 -7.13
CA TYR A 93 -16.23 3.92 -6.06
C TYR A 93 -16.74 2.47 -6.15
N THR A 94 -17.15 2.03 -7.34
CA THR A 94 -17.65 0.66 -7.53
C THR A 94 -16.61 -0.40 -7.24
N ASP A 95 -15.35 -0.14 -7.61
CA ASP A 95 -14.23 -1.05 -7.36
C ASP A 95 -13.92 -1.11 -5.87
N VAL A 96 -13.89 0.05 -5.19
CA VAL A 96 -13.62 0.14 -3.75
C VAL A 96 -14.72 -0.55 -2.94
N VAL A 97 -16.00 -0.37 -3.30
CA VAL A 97 -17.12 -1.09 -2.65
C VAL A 97 -17.00 -2.60 -2.87
N ALA A 98 -16.68 -3.05 -4.08
CA ALA A 98 -16.47 -4.46 -4.37
C ALA A 98 -15.28 -5.03 -3.57
N ALA A 99 -14.19 -4.26 -3.46
CA ALA A 99 -13.03 -4.60 -2.66
C ALA A 99 -13.37 -4.73 -1.17
N PHE A 100 -14.10 -3.77 -0.60
CA PHE A 100 -14.55 -3.82 0.78
C PHE A 100 -15.35 -5.10 1.07
N ASN A 101 -16.29 -5.45 0.20
CA ASN A 101 -17.06 -6.70 0.28
C ASN A 101 -16.20 -7.97 0.06
N ALA A 102 -15.01 -7.83 -0.50
CA ALA A 102 -14.03 -8.90 -0.67
C ALA A 102 -12.99 -8.95 0.45
N GLY A 103 -13.12 -8.12 1.49
CA GLY A 103 -12.28 -8.14 2.68
C GLY A 103 -11.18 -7.07 2.72
N TYR A 104 -11.07 -6.20 1.72
CA TYR A 104 -10.16 -5.05 1.77
C TYR A 104 -10.71 -3.98 2.70
N THR A 105 -10.29 -3.97 3.94
CA THR A 105 -10.76 -3.02 4.96
C THR A 105 -9.74 -1.94 5.31
N HIS A 106 -8.63 -1.91 4.58
CA HIS A 106 -7.51 -0.99 4.82
C HIS A 106 -6.98 -0.39 3.52
N VAL A 107 -6.36 0.79 3.64
CA VAL A 107 -5.71 1.49 2.51
C VAL A 107 -4.31 1.91 2.92
N THR A 108 -3.32 1.44 2.19
CA THR A 108 -1.89 1.70 2.39
C THR A 108 -1.55 3.12 1.89
N HIS A 109 -0.66 3.83 2.60
CA HIS A 109 -0.14 5.19 2.30
C HIS A 109 -1.16 6.09 1.59
N PHE A 110 -2.33 6.23 2.24
CA PHE A 110 -3.51 6.93 1.71
C PHE A 110 -3.16 8.29 1.09
N TYR A 111 -3.75 8.61 -0.05
CA TYR A 111 -3.45 9.68 -0.99
C TYR A 111 -2.29 9.41 -1.97
N ASN A 112 -1.35 8.50 -1.66
CA ASN A 112 -0.23 8.22 -2.54
C ASN A 112 -0.56 7.09 -3.51
N ALA A 113 -0.15 7.24 -4.76
CA ALA A 113 -0.37 6.28 -5.85
C ALA A 113 -1.84 5.84 -6.04
N MET A 114 -2.80 6.73 -5.80
CA MET A 114 -4.23 6.49 -6.01
C MET A 114 -4.93 7.76 -6.53
N PRO A 115 -6.06 7.65 -7.25
CA PRO A 115 -6.79 8.81 -7.72
C PRO A 115 -7.67 9.42 -6.62
N GLY A 116 -7.71 10.74 -6.58
CA GLY A 116 -8.81 11.50 -5.98
C GLY A 116 -9.82 11.91 -7.05
N PHE A 117 -10.69 12.87 -6.70
CA PHE A 117 -11.66 13.47 -7.60
C PHE A 117 -11.00 13.93 -8.91
N HIS A 118 -11.52 13.49 -10.03
CA HIS A 118 -10.93 13.72 -11.34
C HIS A 118 -11.95 13.83 -12.46
N ASN A 119 -11.46 14.17 -13.66
CA ASN A 119 -12.27 14.26 -14.86
C ASN A 119 -11.94 13.10 -15.81
N LYS A 120 -12.98 12.50 -16.40
CA LYS A 120 -12.86 11.72 -17.64
C LYS A 120 -13.61 12.50 -18.73
N ARG A 121 -12.87 13.17 -19.60
CA ARG A 121 -13.40 14.16 -20.54
C ARG A 121 -14.14 15.27 -19.79
N GLU A 122 -15.40 15.53 -20.13
CA GLU A 122 -16.29 16.55 -19.50
C GLU A 122 -16.95 16.06 -18.19
N TYR A 123 -16.90 14.79 -17.88
CA TYR A 123 -17.57 14.21 -16.70
C TYR A 123 -16.66 14.19 -15.48
N LYS A 124 -17.28 14.29 -14.31
CA LYS A 124 -16.63 14.24 -13.00
C LYS A 124 -16.76 12.85 -12.40
N TYR A 125 -15.68 12.37 -11.79
CA TYR A 125 -15.63 11.07 -11.12
C TYR A 125 -14.95 11.22 -9.76
N GLU A 126 -15.45 10.46 -8.81
CA GLU A 126 -14.74 10.19 -7.58
C GLU A 126 -13.60 9.21 -7.85
N GLY A 127 -12.52 9.35 -7.07
CA GLY A 127 -11.44 8.38 -7.07
C GLY A 127 -11.48 7.47 -5.84
N THR A 128 -10.39 6.76 -5.63
CA THR A 128 -10.21 5.89 -4.45
C THR A 128 -10.33 6.70 -3.15
N VAL A 129 -9.81 7.93 -3.13
CA VAL A 129 -9.77 8.77 -1.93
C VAL A 129 -11.18 9.06 -1.42
N GLU A 130 -12.06 9.60 -2.26
CA GLU A 130 -13.44 9.91 -1.89
C GLU A 130 -14.23 8.66 -1.54
N SER A 131 -14.00 7.59 -2.29
CA SER A 131 -14.66 6.30 -2.09
C SER A 131 -14.36 5.71 -0.70
N VAL A 132 -13.11 5.77 -0.28
CA VAL A 132 -12.66 5.31 1.04
C VAL A 132 -13.26 6.16 2.17
N TYR A 133 -13.41 7.46 1.96
CA TYR A 133 -14.07 8.32 2.94
C TYR A 133 -15.55 8.00 3.13
N LEU A 134 -16.24 7.55 2.07
CA LEU A 134 -17.64 7.18 2.12
C LEU A 134 -17.91 5.83 2.79
N ILE A 135 -16.89 5.01 2.98
CA ILE A 135 -17.01 3.71 3.68
C ILE A 135 -16.43 3.87 5.09
N ASP A 136 -17.31 4.07 6.07
CA ASP A 136 -16.92 4.39 7.44
C ASP A 136 -15.97 3.36 8.05
N ASP A 137 -16.19 2.06 7.77
CA ASP A 137 -15.42 0.96 8.37
C ASP A 137 -14.05 0.73 7.71
N MET A 138 -13.73 1.43 6.63
CA MET A 138 -12.38 1.38 6.07
C MET A 138 -11.39 2.17 6.91
N THR A 139 -10.26 1.56 7.23
CA THR A 139 -9.13 2.19 7.88
C THR A 139 -8.10 2.70 6.86
N ILE A 140 -7.34 3.70 7.24
CA ILE A 140 -6.29 4.32 6.41
C ILE A 140 -4.99 4.43 7.18
N GLU A 141 -3.88 4.43 6.47
CA GLU A 141 -2.59 4.87 7.01
C GLU A 141 -2.01 6.00 6.17
N CYS A 142 -1.38 6.97 6.82
CA CYS A 142 -0.84 8.16 6.15
C CYS A 142 0.64 8.35 6.48
N VAL A 143 1.42 8.69 5.45
CA VAL A 143 2.79 9.18 5.61
C VAL A 143 2.71 10.64 6.05
N ALA A 144 3.12 10.92 7.29
CA ALA A 144 2.94 12.22 7.95
C ALA A 144 4.24 13.04 8.01
N ASP A 145 5.09 12.90 7.01
CA ASP A 145 6.38 13.60 6.90
C ASP A 145 6.26 15.07 6.44
N GLY A 146 5.06 15.51 6.08
CA GLY A 146 4.78 16.85 5.55
C GLY A 146 5.13 17.02 4.06
N ILE A 147 5.57 15.95 3.39
CA ILE A 147 5.97 15.91 1.97
C ILE A 147 4.96 15.10 1.17
N HIS A 148 4.77 13.82 1.53
CA HIS A 148 3.84 12.92 0.84
C HIS A 148 2.38 13.33 1.03
N VAL A 149 2.02 13.78 2.23
CA VAL A 149 0.67 14.30 2.49
C VAL A 149 0.77 15.65 3.22
N PRO A 150 0.27 16.76 2.63
CA PRO A 150 0.31 18.06 3.27
C PRO A 150 -0.44 18.07 4.62
N PRO A 151 -0.01 18.85 5.61
CA PRO A 151 -0.63 18.91 6.94
C PRO A 151 -2.13 19.23 6.93
N THR A 152 -2.58 20.04 5.96
CA THR A 152 -4.01 20.36 5.78
C THR A 152 -4.83 19.15 5.36
N ILE A 153 -4.27 18.30 4.51
CA ILE A 153 -4.90 17.06 4.06
C ILE A 153 -4.88 16.03 5.18
N LEU A 154 -3.78 15.88 5.92
CA LEU A 154 -3.73 15.01 7.11
C LEU A 154 -4.82 15.42 8.13
N ARG A 155 -4.99 16.71 8.37
CA ARG A 155 -6.04 17.22 9.25
C ARG A 155 -7.45 16.90 8.73
N MET A 156 -7.66 16.95 7.41
CA MET A 156 -8.93 16.57 6.80
C MET A 156 -9.19 15.07 6.96
N ALA A 157 -8.20 14.23 6.66
CA ALA A 157 -8.28 12.78 6.84
C ALA A 157 -8.63 12.41 8.29
N TYR A 158 -7.94 13.03 9.26
CA TYR A 158 -8.22 12.83 10.67
C TYR A 158 -9.63 13.27 11.07
N LYS A 159 -10.12 14.39 10.54
CA LYS A 159 -11.49 14.86 10.83
C LYS A 159 -12.57 13.90 10.32
N ILE A 160 -12.32 13.22 9.20
CA ILE A 160 -13.29 12.30 8.58
C ILE A 160 -13.19 10.91 9.21
N LYS A 161 -11.98 10.36 9.35
CA LYS A 161 -11.77 8.98 9.83
C LYS A 161 -11.62 8.86 11.34
N GLY A 162 -11.19 9.91 12.02
CA GLY A 162 -10.94 9.90 13.46
C GLY A 162 -9.72 9.07 13.86
N VAL A 163 -9.45 9.01 15.16
CA VAL A 163 -8.30 8.29 15.72
C VAL A 163 -8.42 6.78 15.57
N GLU A 164 -9.62 6.25 15.56
CA GLU A 164 -9.88 4.79 15.53
C GLU A 164 -9.62 4.16 14.14
N ARG A 165 -9.63 4.98 13.09
CA ARG A 165 -9.54 4.50 11.70
C ARG A 165 -8.39 5.09 10.91
N MET A 166 -7.46 5.77 11.56
CA MET A 166 -6.28 6.35 10.94
C MET A 166 -5.02 5.99 11.70
N ALA A 167 -4.04 5.43 11.00
CA ALA A 167 -2.69 5.20 11.49
C ALA A 167 -1.69 6.16 10.81
N LEU A 168 -0.55 6.38 11.47
CA LEU A 168 0.59 7.08 10.89
C LEU A 168 1.69 6.07 10.61
N ILE A 169 2.32 6.22 9.45
CA ILE A 169 3.44 5.37 9.01
C ILE A 169 4.58 6.23 8.50
N THR A 170 5.75 5.65 8.44
CA THR A 170 6.92 6.28 7.81
C THR A 170 7.04 5.96 6.34
N ASP A 171 6.64 4.76 5.93
CA ASP A 171 6.92 4.21 4.60
C ASP A 171 8.40 4.32 4.23
N ALA A 172 9.26 4.11 5.22
CA ALA A 172 10.69 4.36 5.14
C ALA A 172 11.39 3.29 4.29
N LEU A 173 12.22 3.74 3.36
CA LEU A 173 13.12 2.87 2.62
C LEU A 173 14.17 2.24 3.56
N ALA A 174 14.76 1.12 3.12
CA ALA A 174 15.86 0.46 3.84
C ALA A 174 17.07 1.37 4.11
N VAL A 175 17.19 2.46 3.36
CA VAL A 175 18.25 3.47 3.50
C VAL A 175 17.88 4.60 4.48
N ALA A 176 16.69 4.60 5.04
CA ALA A 176 16.29 5.62 6.01
C ALA A 176 17.20 5.58 7.24
N ALA A 177 17.62 6.76 7.70
CA ALA A 177 18.53 6.94 8.84
C ALA A 177 19.94 6.31 8.68
N ILE A 178 20.35 5.95 7.45
CA ILE A 178 21.72 5.53 7.15
C ILE A 178 22.50 6.75 6.66
N GLU A 179 23.67 6.99 7.27
CA GLU A 179 24.61 7.98 6.75
C GLU A 179 25.37 7.37 5.56
N GLY A 180 25.32 8.03 4.41
CA GLY A 180 26.04 7.61 3.22
C GLY A 180 25.24 7.66 1.93
N ASP A 181 25.74 7.00 0.91
CA ASP A 181 25.15 6.98 -0.44
C ASP A 181 24.01 5.96 -0.54
N ALA A 182 22.78 6.44 -0.68
CA ALA A 182 21.59 5.61 -0.86
C ALA A 182 21.62 4.79 -2.16
N SER A 183 22.37 5.22 -3.18
CA SER A 183 22.50 4.52 -4.46
C SER A 183 23.12 3.12 -4.35
N ALA A 184 23.80 2.84 -3.23
CA ALA A 184 24.33 1.51 -2.94
C ALA A 184 23.22 0.45 -2.74
N PHE A 185 22.00 0.87 -2.37
CA PHE A 185 20.85 -0.02 -2.18
C PHE A 185 19.94 -0.07 -3.41
N ASP A 186 19.71 1.07 -4.04
CA ASP A 186 19.00 1.16 -5.31
C ASP A 186 19.62 2.29 -6.15
N PRO A 187 20.25 1.98 -7.29
CA PRO A 187 20.90 2.98 -8.13
C PRO A 187 19.93 4.01 -8.74
N ARG A 188 18.63 3.77 -8.67
CA ARG A 188 17.61 4.73 -9.11
C ARG A 188 17.32 5.80 -8.06
N VAL A 189 17.68 5.56 -6.81
CA VAL A 189 17.35 6.45 -5.69
C VAL A 189 18.43 7.53 -5.54
N VAL A 190 17.98 8.77 -5.42
CA VAL A 190 18.79 9.92 -5.01
C VAL A 190 18.18 10.57 -3.78
N VAL A 191 19.02 11.08 -2.88
CA VAL A 191 18.57 11.83 -1.70
C VAL A 191 18.86 13.30 -1.91
N GLU A 192 17.82 14.12 -1.89
CA GLU A 192 17.92 15.57 -2.00
C GLU A 192 17.07 16.23 -0.93
N ASP A 193 17.65 17.17 -0.20
CA ASP A 193 17.00 17.88 0.91
C ASP A 193 16.40 16.94 1.97
N GLY A 194 17.03 15.78 2.19
CA GLY A 194 16.56 14.76 3.11
C GLY A 194 15.41 13.90 2.59
N VAL A 195 15.07 14.03 1.31
CA VAL A 195 13.98 13.28 0.66
C VAL A 195 14.55 12.30 -0.34
N CYS A 196 14.14 11.03 -0.25
CA CYS A 196 14.43 10.02 -1.26
C CYS A 196 13.54 10.23 -2.48
N LYS A 197 14.12 10.23 -3.67
CA LYS A 197 13.43 10.43 -4.95
C LYS A 197 14.01 9.47 -5.98
N LEU A 198 13.21 9.11 -6.98
CA LEU A 198 13.78 8.48 -8.17
C LEU A 198 14.58 9.50 -8.99
N SER A 199 15.71 9.08 -9.54
CA SER A 199 16.61 9.94 -10.33
C SER A 199 15.93 10.56 -11.55
N ASP A 200 14.92 9.87 -12.12
CA ASP A 200 14.10 10.33 -13.24
C ASP A 200 12.90 11.22 -12.81
N ARG A 201 12.74 11.44 -11.49
CA ARG A 201 11.65 12.26 -10.91
C ARG A 201 10.24 11.70 -11.13
N SER A 202 10.09 10.43 -11.40
CA SER A 202 8.79 9.78 -11.56
C SER A 202 8.11 9.46 -10.22
N ALA A 203 8.89 9.42 -9.14
CA ALA A 203 8.43 9.27 -7.75
C ALA A 203 9.45 9.88 -6.77
#